data_5b61471815a0e7205a81dadba6999d5c
#
_entry.id   5b61471815a0e7205a81dadba6999d5c
#
_cell.length_a   1.000
_cell.length_b   1.000
_cell.length_c   1.000
_cell.angle_alpha   90.00
_cell.angle_beta   90.00
_cell.angle_gamma   90.00
#
_symmetry.space_group_name_H-M   'P 1'
#
loop_
_entity.id
_entity.type
_entity.pdbx_description
1 polymer ?
#
loop_
_entity_poly.entity_id
_entity_poly.type
_entity_poly.pdbx_seq_one_letter_code
_entity_poly.pdbx_strand_id
1 'polypeptide(L)'
;IIWPTLFQKDIYDRNLKCPDKTISFSGNLWSEEHLDLFESLLETPKRSRYAIVNSPYPQKGVKESVEFCEKEKIQYDIIEDRDYDKFLHKLSQYSHLVFYPSTPETCCRLVLEAKMMGVKAVINNLIGCSYEPWYSLEGKEMIDLMREKRKGFRKFFRSIRE
;
A
#
# COMPACT_ATOMS: atom_id res chain seq x y z
N ILE A 1 -7.76 14.65 -16.04
CA ILE A 1 -7.59 14.37 -14.60
C ILE A 1 -6.94 13.00 -14.44
N ILE A 2 -5.98 12.89 -13.53
CA ILE A 2 -5.28 11.64 -13.21
C ILE A 2 -5.71 11.19 -11.81
N TRP A 3 -6.26 10.00 -11.71
CA TRP A 3 -6.66 9.41 -10.43
C TRP A 3 -5.64 8.39 -9.93
N PRO A 4 -5.32 8.37 -8.63
CA PRO A 4 -4.41 7.38 -8.04
C PRO A 4 -4.91 5.95 -8.17
N THR A 5 -6.22 5.73 -8.03
CA THR A 5 -6.85 4.40 -8.08
C THR A 5 -8.18 4.42 -8.82
N LEU A 6 -8.60 3.25 -9.29
CA LEU A 6 -9.94 3.03 -9.84
C LEU A 6 -11.03 3.30 -8.80
N PHE A 7 -10.79 2.94 -7.54
CA PHE A 7 -11.68 3.21 -6.42
C PHE A 7 -11.96 4.72 -6.27
N GLN A 8 -10.92 5.55 -6.31
CA GLN A 8 -11.07 7.00 -6.22
C GLN A 8 -11.79 7.55 -7.45
N LYS A 9 -11.41 7.09 -8.65
CA LYS A 9 -12.07 7.47 -9.90
C LYS A 9 -13.58 7.19 -9.83
N ASP A 10 -13.98 5.98 -9.40
CA ASP A 10 -15.38 5.58 -9.31
C ASP A 10 -16.18 6.45 -8.31
N ILE A 11 -15.60 6.78 -7.15
CA ILE A 11 -16.24 7.70 -6.18
C ILE A 11 -16.48 9.07 -6.80
N TYR A 12 -15.50 9.62 -7.51
CA TYR A 12 -15.63 10.93 -8.13
C TYR A 12 -16.59 10.93 -9.33
N ASP A 13 -16.54 9.89 -10.16
CA ASP A 13 -17.43 9.76 -11.32
C ASP A 13 -18.91 9.70 -10.89
N ARG A 14 -19.21 9.09 -9.74
CA ARG A 14 -20.57 9.02 -9.17
C ARG A 14 -21.04 10.33 -8.53
N ASN A 15 -20.14 11.10 -7.96
CA ASN A 15 -20.50 12.28 -7.17
C ASN A 15 -20.26 13.62 -7.89
N LEU A 16 -19.34 13.64 -8.85
CA LEU A 16 -18.99 14.83 -9.63
C LEU A 16 -19.05 14.50 -11.11
N LYS A 17 -19.57 15.43 -11.93
CA LYS A 17 -19.47 15.31 -13.39
C LYS A 17 -18.02 15.50 -13.80
N CYS A 18 -17.30 14.37 -13.96
CA CYS A 18 -15.91 14.39 -14.38
C CYS A 18 -15.79 14.66 -15.88
N PRO A 19 -14.75 15.41 -16.33
CA PRO A 19 -14.50 15.61 -17.75
C PRO A 19 -14.19 14.26 -18.43
N ASP A 20 -14.54 14.13 -19.73
CA ASP A 20 -14.38 12.91 -20.53
C ASP A 20 -12.92 12.40 -20.62
N LYS A 21 -11.95 13.23 -20.28
CA LYS A 21 -10.51 12.90 -20.28
C LYS A 21 -10.00 12.65 -18.86
N THR A 22 -10.35 11.51 -18.29
CA THR A 22 -9.81 11.04 -17.02
C THR A 22 -9.07 9.73 -17.22
N ILE A 23 -7.91 9.60 -16.58
CA ILE A 23 -7.14 8.36 -16.53
C ILE A 23 -6.88 7.95 -15.09
N SER A 24 -6.83 6.66 -14.82
CA SER A 24 -6.32 6.16 -13.56
C SER A 24 -4.86 5.77 -13.73
N PHE A 25 -4.00 6.26 -12.84
CA PHE A 25 -2.61 5.79 -12.74
C PHE A 25 -2.57 4.38 -12.14
N SER A 26 -3.54 4.08 -11.29
CA SER A 26 -3.71 2.74 -10.69
C SER A 26 -2.43 2.28 -9.96
N GLY A 27 -1.91 3.11 -9.05
CA GLY A 27 -0.71 2.78 -8.29
C GLY A 27 -0.07 3.96 -7.57
N ASN A 28 1.09 3.70 -6.97
CA ASN A 28 1.97 4.67 -6.35
C ASN A 28 3.33 4.70 -7.05
N LEU A 29 4.11 5.74 -6.74
CA LEU A 29 5.46 5.91 -7.25
C LEU A 29 6.47 5.77 -6.12
N TRP A 30 7.48 4.94 -6.36
CA TRP A 30 8.68 4.82 -5.53
C TRP A 30 9.92 5.17 -6.34
N SER A 31 11.00 5.53 -5.68
CA SER A 31 12.32 5.64 -6.33
C SER A 31 12.84 4.24 -6.69
N GLU A 32 13.83 4.15 -7.58
CA GLU A 32 14.43 2.86 -7.92
C GLU A 32 15.11 2.25 -6.70
N GLU A 33 15.79 3.09 -5.90
CA GLU A 33 16.47 2.70 -4.67
C GLU A 33 15.52 2.04 -3.67
N HIS A 34 14.29 2.58 -3.53
CA HIS A 34 13.29 1.95 -2.65
C HIS A 34 12.73 0.64 -3.23
N LEU A 35 12.56 0.55 -4.56
CA LEU A 35 12.13 -0.71 -5.19
C LEU A 35 13.20 -1.80 -5.03
N ASP A 36 14.49 -1.45 -5.14
CA ASP A 36 15.60 -2.35 -4.90
C ASP A 36 15.68 -2.76 -3.41
N LEU A 37 15.40 -1.81 -2.49
CA LEU A 37 15.31 -2.11 -1.07
C LEU A 37 14.19 -3.12 -0.77
N PHE A 38 12.98 -2.94 -1.32
CA PHE A 38 11.88 -3.89 -1.15
C PHE A 38 12.26 -5.27 -1.67
N GLU A 39 12.93 -5.35 -2.82
CA GLU A 39 13.39 -6.62 -3.40
C GLU A 39 14.41 -7.32 -2.48
N SER A 40 15.35 -6.58 -1.91
CA SER A 40 16.30 -7.12 -0.94
C SER A 40 15.64 -7.61 0.36
N LEU A 41 14.54 -6.99 0.77
CA LEU A 41 13.79 -7.34 1.98
C LEU A 41 12.84 -8.54 1.81
N LEU A 42 12.64 -9.04 0.58
CA LEU A 42 11.85 -10.25 0.33
C LEU A 42 12.41 -11.48 1.06
N GLU A 43 13.73 -11.61 1.09
CA GLU A 43 14.43 -12.73 1.70
C GLU A 43 14.52 -12.64 3.24
N THR A 44 14.00 -11.56 3.83
CA THR A 44 14.01 -11.40 5.30
C THR A 44 13.18 -12.50 5.96
N PRO A 45 13.74 -13.28 6.91
CA PRO A 45 12.99 -14.30 7.62
C PRO A 45 11.80 -13.71 8.37
N LYS A 46 10.60 -14.26 8.13
CA LYS A 46 9.36 -13.77 8.74
C LYS A 46 9.13 -14.46 10.09
N ARG A 47 8.90 -13.68 11.13
CA ARG A 47 8.39 -14.17 12.42
C ARG A 47 6.89 -14.45 12.34
N SER A 48 6.40 -15.44 13.05
CA SER A 48 4.96 -15.77 13.10
C SER A 48 4.19 -14.80 14.02
N ARG A 49 4.29 -13.49 13.73
CA ARG A 49 3.60 -12.42 14.45
C ARG A 49 3.08 -11.39 13.43
N TYR A 50 2.04 -10.67 13.83
CA TYR A 50 1.44 -9.62 13.03
C TYR A 50 1.96 -8.26 13.47
N ALA A 51 2.12 -7.35 12.53
CA ALA A 51 2.49 -5.97 12.79
C ALA A 51 1.26 -5.06 12.71
N ILE A 52 1.12 -4.15 13.65
CA ILE A 52 0.22 -3.00 13.58
C ILE A 52 1.12 -1.76 13.60
N VAL A 53 0.98 -0.89 12.62
CA VAL A 53 1.77 0.34 12.58
C VAL A 53 1.13 1.40 13.46
N ASN A 54 1.91 1.91 14.43
CA ASN A 54 1.46 2.98 15.29
C ASN A 54 1.19 4.27 14.50
N SER A 55 0.16 5.00 14.90
CA SER A 55 -0.17 6.29 14.31
C SER A 55 -0.87 7.18 15.33
N PRO A 56 -0.50 8.47 15.43
CA PRO A 56 -1.23 9.42 16.26
C PRO A 56 -2.58 9.83 15.66
N TYR A 57 -2.87 9.42 14.42
CA TYR A 57 -4.09 9.78 13.70
C TYR A 57 -5.14 8.69 13.87
N PRO A 58 -6.28 8.95 14.55
CA PRO A 58 -7.33 7.95 14.81
C PRO A 58 -7.85 7.27 13.54
N GLN A 59 -7.94 8.02 12.42
CA GLN A 59 -8.42 7.49 11.14
C GLN A 59 -7.53 6.38 10.54
N LYS A 60 -6.29 6.22 11.04
CA LYS A 60 -5.41 5.12 10.62
C LYS A 60 -5.76 3.77 11.28
N GLY A 61 -6.73 3.76 12.20
CA GLY A 61 -7.36 2.54 12.69
C GLY A 61 -6.46 1.64 13.52
N VAL A 62 -5.56 2.21 14.32
CA VAL A 62 -4.70 1.42 15.24
C VAL A 62 -5.58 0.64 16.23
N LYS A 63 -6.59 1.30 16.80
CA LYS A 63 -7.53 0.69 17.74
C LYS A 63 -8.30 -0.45 17.10
N GLU A 64 -8.85 -0.24 15.90
CA GLU A 64 -9.61 -1.23 15.14
C GLU A 64 -8.74 -2.44 14.76
N SER A 65 -7.47 -2.18 14.42
CA SER A 65 -6.50 -3.25 14.14
C SER A 65 -6.16 -4.09 15.38
N VAL A 66 -6.04 -3.44 16.54
CA VAL A 66 -5.84 -4.12 17.84
C VAL A 66 -7.08 -4.96 18.19
N GLU A 67 -8.28 -4.38 18.13
CA GLU A 67 -9.54 -5.07 18.41
C GLU A 67 -9.72 -6.31 17.52
N PHE A 68 -9.34 -6.21 16.24
CA PHE A 68 -9.35 -7.36 15.33
C PHE A 68 -8.39 -8.46 15.83
N CYS A 69 -7.14 -8.13 16.15
CA CYS A 69 -6.16 -9.11 16.61
C CYS A 69 -6.57 -9.78 17.93
N GLU A 70 -7.12 -9.02 18.86
CA GLU A 70 -7.60 -9.56 20.15
C GLU A 70 -8.77 -10.51 19.96
N LYS A 71 -9.75 -10.13 19.14
CA LYS A 71 -10.91 -10.96 18.81
C LYS A 71 -10.51 -12.29 18.18
N GLU A 72 -9.58 -12.25 17.23
CA GLU A 72 -9.09 -13.43 16.50
C GLU A 72 -7.97 -14.17 17.26
N LYS A 73 -7.59 -13.70 18.47
CA LYS A 73 -6.50 -14.26 19.30
C LYS A 73 -5.15 -14.35 18.57
N ILE A 74 -4.86 -13.34 17.75
CA ILE A 74 -3.64 -13.21 16.96
C ILE A 74 -2.57 -12.53 17.80
N GLN A 75 -1.34 -13.07 17.77
CA GLN A 75 -0.19 -12.41 18.38
C GLN A 75 0.31 -11.27 17.48
N TYR A 76 0.40 -10.08 18.02
CA TYR A 76 0.81 -8.89 17.28
C TYR A 76 1.82 -8.04 18.07
N ASP A 77 2.50 -7.16 17.36
CA ASP A 77 3.31 -6.08 17.92
C ASP A 77 2.86 -4.75 17.29
N ILE A 78 2.82 -3.69 18.09
CA ILE A 78 2.65 -2.34 17.59
C ILE A 78 4.04 -1.79 17.28
N ILE A 79 4.28 -1.42 16.01
CA ILE A 79 5.58 -0.99 15.53
C ILE A 79 5.54 0.46 15.05
N GLU A 80 6.63 1.16 15.25
CA GLU A 80 6.90 2.48 14.68
C GLU A 80 8.39 2.68 14.47
N ASP A 81 8.75 3.55 13.57
CA ASP A 81 10.08 4.11 13.43
C ASP A 81 9.97 5.44 12.69
N ARG A 82 10.77 6.44 13.06
CA ARG A 82 10.81 7.74 12.36
C ARG A 82 11.68 7.68 11.12
N ASP A 83 12.65 6.78 11.10
CA ASP A 83 13.49 6.50 9.95
C ASP A 83 12.75 5.52 9.04
N TYR A 84 12.49 5.93 7.80
CA TYR A 84 11.68 5.15 6.88
C TYR A 84 12.34 3.80 6.51
N ASP A 85 13.64 3.79 6.25
CA ASP A 85 14.33 2.55 5.89
C ASP A 85 14.38 1.57 7.06
N LYS A 86 14.65 2.06 8.28
CA LYS A 86 14.57 1.24 9.50
C LYS A 86 13.17 0.69 9.73
N PHE A 87 12.15 1.51 9.47
CA PHE A 87 10.76 1.08 9.53
C PHE A 87 10.49 -0.08 8.56
N LEU A 88 10.94 0.00 7.31
CA LEU A 88 10.79 -1.06 6.31
C LEU A 88 11.51 -2.34 6.74
N HIS A 89 12.75 -2.24 7.22
CA HIS A 89 13.49 -3.37 7.78
C HIS A 89 12.77 -4.01 8.97
N LYS A 90 12.14 -3.22 9.82
CA LYS A 90 11.35 -3.73 10.95
C LYS A 90 10.08 -4.45 10.46
N LEU A 91 9.31 -3.80 9.58
CA LEU A 91 8.07 -4.36 9.03
C LEU A 91 8.33 -5.66 8.26
N SER A 92 9.41 -5.73 7.47
CA SER A 92 9.74 -6.90 6.67
C SER A 92 9.93 -8.19 7.47
N GLN A 93 10.16 -8.11 8.79
CA GLN A 93 10.33 -9.27 9.67
C GLN A 93 9.01 -9.92 10.12
N TYR A 94 7.86 -9.34 9.80
CA TYR A 94 6.56 -9.85 10.20
C TYR A 94 5.91 -10.69 9.10
N SER A 95 5.09 -11.67 9.50
CA SER A 95 4.33 -12.47 8.54
C SER A 95 3.17 -11.70 7.93
N HIS A 96 2.57 -10.80 8.72
CA HIS A 96 1.39 -10.04 8.33
C HIS A 96 1.44 -8.59 8.84
N LEU A 97 0.84 -7.70 8.07
CA LEU A 97 0.45 -6.36 8.48
C LEU A 97 -1.06 -6.35 8.71
N VAL A 98 -1.53 -5.83 9.84
CA VAL A 98 -2.95 -5.53 10.06
C VAL A 98 -3.15 -4.03 9.92
N PHE A 99 -4.06 -3.64 9.02
CA PHE A 99 -4.38 -2.24 8.79
C PHE A 99 -5.88 -2.04 8.52
N TYR A 100 -6.59 -1.51 9.51
CA TYR A 100 -8.04 -1.32 9.53
C TYR A 100 -8.40 0.17 9.67
N PRO A 101 -8.14 1.03 8.67
CA PRO A 101 -8.48 2.44 8.76
C PRO A 101 -9.98 2.65 8.92
N SER A 102 -10.37 3.73 9.60
CA SER A 102 -11.77 4.13 9.77
C SER A 102 -12.29 5.06 8.66
N THR A 103 -11.40 5.50 7.77
CA THR A 103 -11.73 6.32 6.59
C THR A 103 -11.10 5.72 5.33
N PRO A 104 -11.67 5.98 4.14
CA PRO A 104 -11.12 5.48 2.89
C PRO A 104 -9.67 5.94 2.64
N GLU A 105 -8.81 4.98 2.35
CA GLU A 105 -7.42 5.18 1.91
C GLU A 105 -7.35 4.92 0.39
N THR A 106 -7.06 5.93 -0.40
CA THR A 106 -7.16 5.84 -1.87
C THR A 106 -6.15 4.86 -2.47
N CYS A 107 -4.86 5.04 -2.17
CA CYS A 107 -3.81 4.12 -2.56
C CYS A 107 -2.82 3.98 -1.40
N CYS A 108 -3.12 3.07 -0.49
CA CYS A 108 -2.38 2.90 0.74
C CYS A 108 -0.95 2.39 0.48
N ARG A 109 0.05 3.29 0.57
CA ARG A 109 1.47 2.94 0.37
C ARG A 109 1.90 1.83 1.32
N LEU A 110 1.54 1.94 2.59
CA LEU A 110 1.90 0.96 3.63
C LEU A 110 1.51 -0.47 3.25
N VAL A 111 0.29 -0.66 2.73
CA VAL A 111 -0.21 -1.97 2.30
C VAL A 111 0.59 -2.50 1.10
N LEU A 112 0.89 -1.64 0.13
CA LEU A 112 1.66 -2.05 -1.05
C LEU A 112 3.12 -2.33 -0.71
N GLU A 113 3.73 -1.54 0.16
CA GLU A 113 5.09 -1.75 0.67
C GLU A 113 5.21 -3.08 1.41
N ALA A 114 4.24 -3.39 2.30
CA ALA A 114 4.18 -4.68 2.96
C ALA A 114 4.13 -5.84 1.94
N LYS A 115 3.23 -5.76 0.96
CA LYS A 115 3.09 -6.80 -0.07
C LYS A 115 4.34 -6.95 -0.94
N MET A 116 5.02 -5.85 -1.30
CA MET A 116 6.28 -5.89 -2.03
C MET A 116 7.40 -6.58 -1.24
N MET A 117 7.41 -6.47 0.08
CA MET A 117 8.35 -7.16 0.97
C MET A 117 7.91 -8.57 1.39
N GLY A 118 6.86 -9.13 0.80
CA GLY A 118 6.35 -10.46 1.13
C GLY A 118 5.65 -10.53 2.50
N VAL A 119 5.19 -9.40 3.04
CA VAL A 119 4.36 -9.33 4.24
C VAL A 119 2.90 -9.30 3.82
N LYS A 120 2.12 -10.29 4.24
CA LYS A 120 0.69 -10.38 3.88
C LYS A 120 -0.10 -9.27 4.53
N ALA A 121 -1.02 -8.67 3.80
CA ALA A 121 -1.85 -7.57 4.31
C ALA A 121 -3.25 -8.07 4.71
N VAL A 122 -3.60 -7.84 5.98
CA VAL A 122 -4.94 -8.05 6.53
C VAL A 122 -5.61 -6.69 6.65
N ILE A 123 -6.60 -6.43 5.82
CA ILE A 123 -7.20 -5.11 5.63
C ILE A 123 -8.72 -5.16 5.65
N ASN A 124 -9.36 -3.99 5.78
CA ASN A 124 -10.79 -3.84 5.54
C ASN A 124 -11.08 -3.32 4.12
N ASN A 125 -12.35 -3.13 3.79
CA ASN A 125 -12.83 -2.67 2.48
C ASN A 125 -12.62 -1.17 2.20
N LEU A 126 -11.95 -0.44 3.09
CA LEU A 126 -11.66 0.99 2.91
C LEU A 126 -10.31 1.24 2.20
N ILE A 127 -9.63 0.21 1.75
CA ILE A 127 -8.33 0.29 1.06
C ILE A 127 -8.54 0.31 -0.44
N GLY A 128 -8.40 1.47 -1.06
CA GLY A 128 -8.71 1.66 -2.49
C GLY A 128 -7.84 0.86 -3.45
N CYS A 129 -6.58 0.58 -3.14
CA CYS A 129 -5.75 -0.26 -3.98
C CYS A 129 -6.19 -1.74 -3.99
N SER A 130 -7.01 -2.20 -3.03
CA SER A 130 -7.53 -3.57 -3.02
C SER A 130 -8.56 -3.84 -4.14
N TYR A 131 -9.07 -2.79 -4.77
CA TYR A 131 -9.99 -2.88 -5.91
C TYR A 131 -9.27 -2.89 -7.27
N GLU A 132 -7.95 -2.79 -7.27
CA GLU A 132 -7.17 -2.81 -8.50
C GLU A 132 -7.00 -4.25 -9.01
N PRO A 133 -7.06 -4.48 -10.35
CA PRO A 133 -6.95 -5.82 -10.93
C PRO A 133 -5.66 -6.55 -10.58
N TRP A 134 -4.61 -5.80 -10.30
CA TRP A 134 -3.28 -6.31 -9.97
C TRP A 134 -3.05 -6.51 -8.46
N TYR A 135 -4.04 -6.25 -7.62
CA TYR A 135 -3.85 -6.29 -6.16
C TYR A 135 -3.47 -7.68 -5.63
N SER A 136 -3.80 -8.75 -6.36
CA SER A 136 -3.38 -10.11 -6.00
C SER A 136 -1.88 -10.36 -6.09
N LEU A 137 -1.13 -9.54 -6.84
CA LEU A 137 0.33 -9.67 -6.94
C LEU A 137 1.01 -9.40 -5.61
N GLU A 138 2.16 -10.07 -5.39
CA GLU A 138 2.98 -9.93 -4.19
C GLU A 138 4.48 -10.00 -4.56
N GLY A 139 5.33 -9.58 -3.65
CA GLY A 139 6.79 -9.69 -3.78
C GLY A 139 7.30 -9.12 -5.09
N LYS A 140 8.13 -9.90 -5.77
CA LYS A 140 8.82 -9.47 -6.99
C LYS A 140 7.85 -9.08 -8.13
N GLU A 141 6.75 -9.81 -8.32
CA GLU A 141 5.78 -9.49 -9.37
C GLU A 141 5.16 -8.10 -9.17
N MET A 142 4.84 -7.75 -7.92
CA MET A 142 4.34 -6.42 -7.59
C MET A 142 5.42 -5.34 -7.76
N ILE A 143 6.67 -5.61 -7.37
CA ILE A 143 7.80 -4.69 -7.55
C ILE A 143 8.03 -4.40 -9.04
N ASP A 144 8.05 -5.44 -9.88
CA ASP A 144 8.24 -5.29 -11.32
C ASP A 144 7.10 -4.49 -11.96
N LEU A 145 5.85 -4.73 -11.57
CA LEU A 145 4.72 -3.91 -11.99
C LEU A 145 4.88 -2.44 -11.60
N MET A 146 5.32 -2.15 -10.37
CA MET A 146 5.52 -0.76 -9.92
C MET A 146 6.68 -0.08 -10.65
N ARG A 147 7.74 -0.82 -11.02
CA ARG A 147 8.80 -0.31 -11.93
C ARG A 147 8.25 0.05 -13.30
N GLU A 148 7.41 -0.78 -13.88
CA GLU A 148 6.79 -0.50 -15.17
C GLU A 148 5.85 0.72 -15.12
N LYS A 149 4.99 0.79 -14.10
CA LYS A 149 4.11 1.95 -13.89
C LYS A 149 4.92 3.25 -13.76
N ARG A 150 6.03 3.24 -13.03
CA ARG A 150 6.94 4.38 -12.92
C ARG A 150 7.53 4.81 -14.27
N LYS A 151 7.95 3.85 -15.12
CA LYS A 151 8.43 4.14 -16.48
C LYS A 151 7.32 4.74 -17.34
N GLY A 152 6.13 4.15 -17.30
CA GLY A 152 4.94 4.63 -18.03
C GLY A 152 4.54 6.05 -17.63
N PHE A 153 4.55 6.35 -16.33
CA PHE A 153 4.25 7.67 -15.80
C PHE A 153 5.24 8.74 -16.28
N ARG A 154 6.54 8.43 -16.24
CA ARG A 154 7.59 9.32 -16.79
C ARG A 154 7.41 9.59 -18.29
N LYS A 155 7.08 8.55 -19.07
CA LYS A 155 6.82 8.69 -20.51
C LYS A 155 5.60 9.58 -20.76
N PHE A 156 4.51 9.37 -20.03
CA PHE A 156 3.30 10.18 -20.14
C PHE A 156 3.57 11.66 -19.85
N PHE A 157 4.30 12.00 -18.78
CA PHE A 157 4.59 13.40 -18.46
C PHE A 157 5.53 14.07 -19.47
N ARG A 158 6.41 13.33 -20.13
CA ARG A 158 7.23 13.88 -21.22
C ARG A 158 6.36 14.23 -22.44
N SER A 159 5.42 13.36 -22.80
CA SER A 159 4.54 13.61 -23.96
C SER A 159 3.54 14.76 -23.81
N ILE A 160 3.31 15.27 -22.59
CA ILE A 160 2.46 16.44 -22.34
C ILE A 160 3.25 17.76 -22.55
N ARG A 161 4.59 17.70 -22.54
CA ARG A 161 5.48 18.87 -22.68
C ARG A 161 5.89 19.14 -24.13
N GLU A 162 5.63 18.21 -25.02
CA GLU A 162 5.78 18.34 -26.48
C GLU A 162 4.45 18.78 -27.12
#